data_209baca1619c07351a6b9cfcecf4d2cb
#
_entry.id   209baca1619c07351a6b9cfcecf4d2cb
#
_cell.length_a   1.000
_cell.length_b   1.000
_cell.length_c   1.000
_cell.angle_alpha   90.00
_cell.angle_beta   90.00
_cell.angle_gamma   90.00
#
_symmetry.space_group_name_H-M   'P 1'
#
loop_
_entity.id
_entity.type
_entity.pdbx_description
1 polymer ?
#
loop_
_entity_poly.entity_id
_entity_poly.type
_entity_poly.pdbx_seq_one_letter_code
_entity_poly.pdbx_strand_id
1 'polypeptide(L)'
;MRVIDLHCYPNTEPWIKSQGPYVEALAKYWNRAWTAKTEAEVIAEFKQAGVEAVLVAFDIETVTGTPPCSNEYVAKMRDDNPGVIRQAWAAIDPLKGARAIEDAKNAIEELRLFGFHFHPIMGHFSVDERRFYPL
;
A
#
# COMPACT_ATOMS: atom_id res chain seq x y z
N MET A 1 -4.04 22.75 14.35
CA MET A 1 -2.74 22.06 14.11
C MET A 1 -2.99 21.08 12.96
N ARG A 2 -2.14 21.04 11.94
CA ARG A 2 -2.26 20.09 10.83
C ARG A 2 -1.57 18.78 11.23
N VAL A 3 -2.27 17.66 11.10
CA VAL A 3 -1.74 16.32 11.40
C VAL A 3 -1.66 15.54 10.10
N ILE A 4 -0.50 14.96 9.81
CA ILE A 4 -0.29 14.11 8.65
C ILE A 4 0.15 12.74 9.16
N ASP A 5 -0.58 11.69 8.79
CA ASP A 5 -0.17 10.31 9.00
C ASP A 5 0.52 9.80 7.72
N LEU A 6 1.80 9.44 7.84
CA LEU A 6 2.65 9.06 6.72
C LEU A 6 2.52 7.60 6.31
N HIS A 7 1.73 6.78 7.02
CA HIS A 7 1.63 5.35 6.76
C HIS A 7 0.22 4.81 7.02
N CYS A 8 -0.70 5.13 6.12
CA CYS A 8 -2.10 4.72 6.23
C CYS A 8 -2.45 3.60 5.26
N TYR A 9 -3.01 2.53 5.78
CA TYR A 9 -3.60 1.49 4.95
C TYR A 9 -5.03 1.87 4.58
N PRO A 10 -5.46 1.71 3.32
CA PRO A 10 -6.82 2.06 2.91
C PRO A 10 -7.90 1.14 3.51
N ASN A 11 -7.53 -0.05 4.01
CA ASN A 11 -8.45 -1.04 4.59
C ASN A 11 -9.67 -1.37 3.70
N THR A 12 -9.56 -1.12 2.40
CA THR A 12 -10.58 -1.46 1.40
C THR A 12 -10.43 -2.91 0.93
N GLU A 13 -11.40 -3.40 0.18
CA GLU A 13 -11.39 -4.77 -0.31
C GLU A 13 -10.13 -5.13 -1.11
N PRO A 14 -9.64 -4.29 -2.07
CA PRO A 14 -8.39 -4.57 -2.78
C PRO A 14 -7.19 -4.69 -1.82
N TRP A 15 -7.11 -3.81 -0.81
CA TRP A 15 -6.02 -3.85 0.15
C TRP A 15 -6.07 -5.11 1.02
N ILE A 16 -7.24 -5.49 1.53
CA ILE A 16 -7.38 -6.69 2.36
C ILE A 16 -7.05 -7.95 1.53
N LYS A 17 -7.57 -8.04 0.30
CA LYS A 17 -7.27 -9.17 -0.59
C LYS A 17 -5.78 -9.32 -0.88
N SER A 18 -5.05 -8.22 -1.04
CA SER A 18 -3.62 -8.25 -1.33
C SER A 18 -2.77 -8.87 -0.22
N GLN A 19 -3.28 -8.93 1.01
CA GLN A 19 -2.61 -9.61 2.13
C GLN A 19 -2.60 -11.13 1.99
N GLY A 20 -3.44 -11.70 1.14
CA GLY A 20 -3.53 -13.14 0.94
C GLY A 20 -3.79 -13.91 2.24
N PRO A 21 -3.02 -14.99 2.50
CA PRO A 21 -3.23 -15.83 3.68
C PRO A 21 -2.90 -15.14 5.01
N TYR A 22 -2.20 -13.99 4.96
CA TYR A 22 -1.84 -13.27 6.19
C TYR A 22 -3.04 -12.59 6.87
N VAL A 23 -4.15 -12.34 6.15
CA VAL A 23 -5.36 -11.73 6.74
C VAL A 23 -5.85 -12.52 7.94
N GLU A 24 -5.99 -13.84 7.80
CA GLU A 24 -6.47 -14.70 8.88
C GLU A 24 -5.47 -14.78 10.03
N ALA A 25 -4.18 -14.89 9.72
CA ALA A 25 -3.12 -14.94 10.71
C ALA A 25 -3.07 -13.65 11.55
N LEU A 26 -3.17 -12.49 10.91
CA LEU A 26 -3.19 -11.19 11.57
C LEU A 26 -4.47 -10.98 12.38
N ALA A 27 -5.62 -11.37 11.83
CA ALA A 27 -6.90 -11.30 12.54
C ALA A 27 -6.87 -12.12 13.83
N LYS A 28 -6.29 -13.32 13.78
CA LYS A 28 -6.10 -14.19 14.95
C LYS A 28 -5.11 -13.59 15.95
N TYR A 29 -3.98 -13.07 15.47
CA TYR A 29 -2.93 -12.49 16.31
C TYR A 29 -3.44 -11.27 17.10
N TRP A 30 -4.19 -10.39 16.46
CA TRP A 30 -4.74 -9.18 17.09
C TRP A 30 -6.14 -9.37 17.68
N ASN A 31 -6.67 -10.60 17.64
CA ASN A 31 -8.04 -10.91 18.08
C ASN A 31 -9.08 -9.92 17.48
N ARG A 32 -8.94 -9.60 16.21
CA ARG A 32 -9.76 -8.64 15.50
C ARG A 32 -10.04 -9.10 14.07
N ALA A 33 -11.31 -9.18 13.71
CA ALA A 33 -11.67 -9.39 12.31
C ALA A 33 -11.32 -8.16 11.46
N TRP A 34 -10.77 -8.41 10.27
CA TRP A 34 -10.53 -7.37 9.28
C TRP A 34 -11.69 -7.35 8.29
N THR A 35 -12.52 -6.34 8.43
CA THR A 35 -13.65 -6.12 7.53
C THR A 35 -13.28 -5.02 6.55
N ALA A 36 -13.47 -5.30 5.26
CA ALA A 36 -13.26 -4.29 4.22
C ALA A 36 -14.22 -3.12 4.40
N LYS A 37 -13.71 -1.92 4.21
CA LYS A 37 -14.46 -0.68 4.15
C LYS A 37 -14.62 -0.23 2.71
N THR A 38 -15.64 0.54 2.44
CA THR A 38 -15.74 1.32 1.22
C THR A 38 -14.73 2.48 1.24
N GLU A 39 -14.33 2.98 0.07
CA GLU A 39 -13.47 4.17 -0.01
C GLU A 39 -14.11 5.36 0.71
N ALA A 40 -15.42 5.54 0.58
CA ALA A 40 -16.14 6.63 1.23
C ALA A 40 -16.06 6.56 2.77
N GLU A 41 -16.16 5.37 3.35
CA GLU A 41 -16.00 5.17 4.80
C GLU A 41 -14.57 5.51 5.26
N VAL A 42 -13.56 5.06 4.51
CA VAL A 42 -12.15 5.39 4.80
C VAL A 42 -11.91 6.90 4.78
N ILE A 43 -12.41 7.57 3.76
CA ILE A 43 -12.30 9.04 3.63
C ILE A 43 -13.03 9.76 4.76
N ALA A 44 -14.21 9.27 5.14
CA ALA A 44 -14.98 9.84 6.24
C ALA A 44 -14.23 9.72 7.58
N GLU A 45 -13.57 8.60 7.83
CA GLU A 45 -12.76 8.40 9.05
C GLU A 45 -11.58 9.37 9.13
N PHE A 46 -10.82 9.56 8.05
CA PHE A 46 -9.72 10.54 8.03
C PHE A 46 -10.22 11.96 8.27
N LYS A 47 -11.35 12.33 7.65
CA LYS A 47 -11.98 13.64 7.88
C LYS A 47 -12.40 13.82 9.33
N GLN A 48 -13.04 12.80 9.92
CA GLN A 48 -13.49 12.83 11.31
C GLN A 48 -12.31 12.92 12.29
N ALA A 49 -11.21 12.22 11.99
CA ALA A 49 -9.99 12.27 12.78
C ALA A 49 -9.20 13.58 12.62
N GLY A 50 -9.53 14.41 11.62
CA GLY A 50 -8.77 15.62 11.30
C GLY A 50 -7.36 15.35 10.81
N VAL A 51 -7.15 14.22 10.14
CA VAL A 51 -5.84 13.74 9.67
C VAL A 51 -5.81 13.77 8.14
N GLU A 52 -4.72 14.29 7.58
CA GLU A 52 -4.36 14.05 6.18
C GLU A 52 -3.56 12.77 6.09
N ALA A 53 -3.94 11.88 5.18
CA ALA A 53 -3.32 10.56 5.05
C ALA A 53 -2.32 10.49 3.89
N VAL A 54 -1.23 9.75 4.09
CA VAL A 54 -0.42 9.20 3.01
C VAL A 54 -0.75 7.71 2.92
N LEU A 55 -1.41 7.32 1.83
CA LEU A 55 -1.81 5.93 1.62
C LEU A 55 -0.63 5.05 1.25
N VAL A 56 -0.74 3.77 1.56
CA VAL A 56 0.27 2.77 1.23
C VAL A 56 -0.34 1.70 0.35
N ALA A 57 0.18 1.53 -0.87
CA ALA A 57 -0.10 0.36 -1.70
C ALA A 57 0.54 -0.89 -1.08
N PHE A 58 0.16 -2.07 -1.57
CA PHE A 58 0.68 -3.32 -1.01
C PHE A 58 0.87 -4.38 -2.09
N ASP A 59 2.08 -4.92 -2.20
CA ASP A 59 2.43 -5.93 -3.20
C ASP A 59 3.37 -6.99 -2.60
N ILE A 60 2.87 -8.21 -2.49
CA ILE A 60 3.59 -9.43 -2.12
C ILE A 60 3.16 -10.59 -3.02
N GLU A 61 2.75 -10.26 -4.24
CA GLU A 61 2.16 -11.22 -5.18
C GLU A 61 3.07 -12.42 -5.44
N THR A 62 4.39 -12.20 -5.55
CA THR A 62 5.35 -13.28 -5.81
C THR A 62 5.32 -14.36 -4.71
N VAL A 63 5.03 -13.98 -3.47
CA VAL A 63 4.96 -14.91 -2.33
C VAL A 63 3.59 -15.55 -2.19
N THR A 64 2.53 -14.78 -2.38
CA THR A 64 1.16 -15.22 -2.05
C THR A 64 0.37 -15.69 -3.26
N GLY A 65 0.75 -15.26 -4.47
CA GLY A 65 -0.04 -15.44 -5.68
C GLY A 65 -1.32 -14.60 -5.72
N THR A 66 -1.52 -13.71 -4.76
CA THR A 66 -2.69 -12.82 -4.73
C THR A 66 -2.40 -11.49 -5.42
N PRO A 67 -3.36 -10.92 -6.17
CA PRO A 67 -3.16 -9.62 -6.80
C PRO A 67 -2.82 -8.53 -5.78
N PRO A 68 -1.95 -7.57 -6.12
CA PRO A 68 -1.59 -6.47 -5.23
C PRO A 68 -2.75 -5.49 -5.02
N CYS A 69 -2.70 -4.73 -3.93
CA CYS A 69 -3.37 -3.43 -3.86
C CYS A 69 -2.52 -2.46 -4.68
N SER A 70 -2.94 -2.20 -5.91
CA SER A 70 -2.10 -1.61 -6.93
C SER A 70 -1.72 -0.16 -6.67
N ASN A 71 -0.64 0.27 -7.30
CA ASN A 71 -0.18 1.65 -7.27
C ASN A 71 -1.18 2.61 -7.92
N GLU A 72 -1.85 2.17 -9.00
CA GLU A 72 -2.91 2.93 -9.68
C GLU A 72 -4.11 3.15 -8.77
N TYR A 73 -4.45 2.14 -7.95
CA TYR A 73 -5.57 2.24 -7.02
C TYR A 73 -5.34 3.32 -5.97
N VAL A 74 -4.19 3.32 -5.30
CA VAL A 74 -3.90 4.35 -4.29
C VAL A 74 -3.67 5.73 -4.91
N ALA A 75 -3.12 5.80 -6.13
CA ALA A 75 -3.01 7.04 -6.89
C ALA A 75 -4.39 7.62 -7.19
N LYS A 76 -5.33 6.80 -7.66
CA LYS A 76 -6.71 7.20 -7.90
C LYS A 76 -7.40 7.69 -6.63
N MET A 77 -7.27 6.97 -5.52
CA MET A 77 -7.84 7.41 -4.23
C MET A 77 -7.30 8.78 -3.81
N ARG A 78 -6.00 9.04 -4.02
CA ARG A 78 -5.38 10.34 -3.76
C ARG A 78 -6.00 11.43 -4.64
N ASP A 79 -6.10 11.19 -5.93
CA ASP A 79 -6.54 12.19 -6.91
C ASP A 79 -8.03 12.53 -6.74
N ASP A 80 -8.84 11.54 -6.37
CA ASP A 80 -10.27 11.72 -6.12
C ASP A 80 -10.56 12.41 -4.78
N ASN A 81 -9.60 12.47 -3.85
CA ASN A 81 -9.80 12.96 -2.49
C ASN A 81 -8.77 14.01 -2.05
N PRO A 82 -8.60 15.12 -2.82
CA PRO A 82 -7.65 16.16 -2.48
C PRO A 82 -8.00 16.79 -1.13
N GLY A 83 -6.98 17.07 -0.32
CA GLY A 83 -7.14 17.64 1.02
C GLY A 83 -7.44 16.62 2.13
N VAL A 84 -7.71 15.37 1.80
CA VAL A 84 -7.81 14.23 2.74
C VAL A 84 -6.66 13.27 2.52
N ILE A 85 -6.48 12.83 1.28
CA ILE A 85 -5.31 12.03 0.91
C ILE A 85 -4.27 12.99 0.34
N ARG A 86 -3.18 13.14 1.08
CA ARG A 86 -2.13 14.07 0.70
C ARG A 86 -1.21 13.50 -0.37
N GLN A 87 -0.91 12.21 -0.27
CA GLN A 87 0.00 11.50 -1.16
C GLN A 87 -0.16 9.98 -0.97
N ALA A 88 0.57 9.19 -1.73
CA ALA A 88 0.65 7.75 -1.53
C ALA A 88 2.07 7.21 -1.78
N TRP A 89 2.38 6.11 -1.09
CA TRP A 89 3.58 5.30 -1.31
C TRP A 89 3.25 4.17 -2.27
N ALA A 90 4.09 3.98 -3.27
CA ALA A 90 4.01 2.83 -4.16
C ALA A 90 4.47 1.55 -3.45
N ALA A 91 3.80 0.44 -3.66
CA ALA A 91 4.32 -0.86 -3.31
C ALA A 91 5.11 -1.44 -4.48
N ILE A 92 6.27 -1.97 -4.17
CA ILE A 92 7.12 -2.67 -5.14
C ILE A 92 7.48 -4.03 -4.56
N ASP A 93 7.18 -5.08 -5.31
CA ASP A 93 7.65 -6.42 -5.01
C ASP A 93 9.00 -6.65 -5.72
N PRO A 94 10.13 -6.60 -4.99
CA PRO A 94 11.45 -6.68 -5.59
C PRO A 94 11.75 -8.06 -6.20
N LEU A 95 10.99 -9.08 -5.82
CA LEU A 95 11.14 -10.42 -6.37
C LEU A 95 10.67 -10.54 -7.83
N LYS A 96 9.93 -9.55 -8.33
CA LYS A 96 9.54 -9.45 -9.74
C LYS A 96 10.70 -9.08 -10.68
N GLY A 97 11.89 -8.80 -10.14
CA GLY A 97 13.11 -8.55 -10.93
C GLY A 97 13.00 -7.30 -11.81
N ALA A 98 13.25 -7.44 -13.12
CA ALA A 98 13.22 -6.30 -14.06
C ALA A 98 11.85 -5.58 -14.05
N ARG A 99 10.76 -6.31 -13.86
CA ARG A 99 9.43 -5.72 -13.76
C ARG A 99 9.30 -4.79 -12.56
N ALA A 100 9.91 -5.10 -11.44
CA ALA A 100 9.90 -4.22 -10.26
C ALA A 100 10.49 -2.84 -10.57
N ILE A 101 11.53 -2.78 -11.42
CA ILE A 101 12.15 -1.51 -11.85
C ILE A 101 11.18 -0.72 -12.75
N GLU A 102 10.48 -1.39 -13.65
CA GLU A 102 9.47 -0.76 -14.50
C GLU A 102 8.29 -0.23 -13.68
N ASP A 103 7.80 -1.04 -12.74
CA ASP A 103 6.71 -0.65 -11.82
C ASP A 103 7.14 0.54 -10.96
N ALA A 104 8.40 0.59 -10.49
CA ALA A 104 8.95 1.70 -9.72
C ALA A 104 9.02 2.99 -10.55
N LYS A 105 9.48 2.92 -11.79
CA LYS A 105 9.51 4.08 -12.70
C LYS A 105 8.10 4.60 -12.98
N ASN A 106 7.17 3.71 -13.34
CA ASN A 106 5.78 4.07 -13.57
C ASN A 106 5.15 4.76 -12.35
N ALA A 107 5.43 4.23 -11.16
CA ALA A 107 4.90 4.79 -9.91
C ALA A 107 5.35 6.24 -9.69
N ILE A 108 6.61 6.58 -10.00
CA ILE A 108 7.15 7.92 -9.80
C ILE A 108 6.80 8.85 -10.97
N GLU A 109 7.04 8.39 -12.20
CA GLU A 109 6.98 9.26 -13.40
C GLU A 109 5.54 9.49 -13.86
N GLU A 110 4.70 8.44 -13.89
CA GLU A 110 3.33 8.51 -14.40
C GLU A 110 2.31 8.73 -13.27
N LEU A 111 2.39 7.92 -12.20
CA LEU A 111 1.43 7.99 -11.10
C LEU A 111 1.78 9.07 -10.08
N ARG A 112 2.99 9.65 -10.14
CA ARG A 112 3.46 10.72 -9.24
C ARG A 112 3.32 10.36 -7.76
N LEU A 113 3.61 9.10 -7.44
CA LEU A 113 3.64 8.64 -6.07
C LEU A 113 4.91 9.14 -5.37
N PHE A 114 4.84 9.28 -4.05
CA PHE A 114 5.85 10.01 -3.28
C PHE A 114 7.14 9.21 -3.04
N GLY A 115 7.08 7.89 -3.09
CA GLY A 115 8.19 6.98 -2.85
C GLY A 115 7.70 5.55 -2.76
N PHE A 116 8.50 4.68 -2.14
CA PHE A 116 8.25 3.25 -2.14
C PHE A 116 7.98 2.70 -0.74
N HIS A 117 7.08 1.74 -0.67
CA HIS A 117 6.81 0.91 0.48
C HIS A 117 7.21 -0.53 0.18
N PHE A 118 8.07 -1.07 1.02
CA PHE A 118 8.49 -2.47 0.99
C PHE A 118 8.00 -3.19 2.24
N HIS A 119 7.62 -4.45 2.10
CA HIS A 119 7.23 -5.28 3.22
C HIS A 119 8.11 -6.55 3.32
N PRO A 120 9.35 -6.44 3.81
CA PRO A 120 10.36 -7.52 3.74
C PRO A 120 9.92 -8.82 4.39
N ILE A 121 9.25 -8.73 5.55
CA ILE A 121 8.83 -9.92 6.32
C ILE A 121 7.79 -10.73 5.54
N MET A 122 6.73 -10.10 5.04
CA MET A 122 5.67 -10.80 4.29
C MET A 122 6.09 -11.09 2.84
N GLY A 123 6.99 -10.29 2.30
CA GLY A 123 7.57 -10.47 0.97
C GLY A 123 8.75 -11.45 0.93
N HIS A 124 9.18 -11.98 2.08
CA HIS A 124 10.27 -12.97 2.21
C HIS A 124 11.58 -12.54 1.54
N PHE A 125 11.99 -11.29 1.73
CA PHE A 125 13.27 -10.79 1.24
C PHE A 125 13.97 -9.92 2.27
N SER A 126 15.27 -9.69 2.10
CA SER A 126 16.05 -8.73 2.88
C SER A 126 16.38 -7.51 2.04
N VAL A 127 16.20 -6.32 2.60
CA VAL A 127 16.39 -5.05 1.88
C VAL A 127 17.85 -4.78 1.51
N ASP A 128 18.80 -5.46 2.15
CA ASP A 128 20.24 -5.35 1.92
C ASP A 128 20.77 -6.35 0.87
N GLU A 129 19.91 -7.15 0.25
CA GLU A 129 20.32 -8.05 -0.80
C GLU A 129 20.78 -7.26 -2.03
N ARG A 130 22.03 -7.51 -2.48
CA ARG A 130 22.63 -6.79 -3.62
C ARG A 130 21.83 -6.86 -4.91
N ARG A 131 21.04 -7.93 -5.11
CA ARG A 131 20.18 -8.07 -6.30
C ARG A 131 19.09 -7.01 -6.40
N PHE A 132 18.78 -6.31 -5.30
CA PHE A 132 17.76 -5.26 -5.26
C PHE A 132 18.34 -3.85 -5.39
N TYR A 133 19.66 -3.68 -5.44
CA TYR A 133 20.28 -2.35 -5.57
C TYR A 133 19.91 -1.55 -6.83
N PRO A 134 19.46 -2.17 -7.94
CA PRO A 134 18.95 -1.41 -9.09
C PRO A 134 17.59 -0.75 -8.87
N LEU A 135 16.83 -1.11 -7.80
CA LEU A 135 15.60 -0.44 -7.39
C LEU A 135 15.90 0.84 -6.61
#